data_c10e9e8134d8e4a37f19395dd9f69edb
#
_entry.id   c10e9e8134d8e4a37f19395dd9f69edb
#
_cell.length_a   1.000
_cell.length_b   1.000
_cell.length_c   1.000
_cell.angle_alpha   90.00
_cell.angle_beta   90.00
_cell.angle_gamma   90.00
#
_symmetry.space_group_name_H-M   'P 1'
#
loop_
_entity.id
_entity.type
_entity.pdbx_description
1 polymer ?
#
loop_
_entity_poly.entity_id
_entity_poly.type
_entity_poly.pdbx_seq_one_letter_code
_entity_poly.pdbx_strand_id
1 'polypeptide(L)'
;MYQNIYFDQRKQQVHIWDDEKGYFVIPYRKYAYVKDRLGTYISLYGDKLKKIKKWDNETPNLFESDVPPETRVLVDQYTDSEDTSKGHVIMTIDIEVEVTDGFPDIHKADNKITSIAIHSSSDDTYYTLVLDPKDNLKLKSHDNVEIETFENEFELLQKFYMIYLKIKPTIITGWNVDGFDMPYLYKRSSNIVGSNVADLLSPIRIVNWNKHRK
;
A
#
# COMPACT_ATOMS: atom_id res chain seq x y z
N MET A 1 -14.81 -5.33 -9.47
CA MET A 1 -14.65 -3.96 -8.89
C MET A 1 -13.21 -3.74 -8.44
N TYR A 2 -12.66 -2.51 -8.50
CA TYR A 2 -11.27 -2.31 -8.07
C TYR A 2 -11.09 -2.57 -6.57
N GLN A 3 -9.95 -3.17 -6.21
CA GLN A 3 -9.51 -3.39 -4.84
C GLN A 3 -8.45 -2.35 -4.41
N ASN A 4 -7.60 -1.95 -5.37
CA ASN A 4 -6.55 -0.96 -5.11
C ASN A 4 -6.20 -0.21 -6.40
N ILE A 5 -5.64 1.00 -6.26
CA ILE A 5 -5.24 1.87 -7.36
C ILE A 5 -3.99 2.67 -6.98
N TYR A 6 -3.10 2.87 -7.94
CA TYR A 6 -1.89 3.66 -7.75
C TYR A 6 -1.50 4.38 -9.05
N PHE A 7 -1.19 5.68 -8.97
CA PHE A 7 -0.71 6.46 -10.10
C PHE A 7 0.83 6.56 -10.09
N ASP A 8 1.46 5.93 -11.08
CA ASP A 8 2.88 6.14 -11.36
C ASP A 8 3.07 7.46 -12.15
N GLN A 9 3.42 8.51 -11.42
CA GLN A 9 3.63 9.84 -12.01
C GLN A 9 4.79 9.85 -13.01
N ARG A 10 5.82 9.03 -12.84
CA ARG A 10 6.99 9.00 -13.74
C ARG A 10 6.63 8.41 -15.08
N LYS A 11 5.86 7.33 -15.08
CA LYS A 11 5.42 6.64 -16.31
C LYS A 11 4.10 7.16 -16.86
N GLN A 12 3.40 8.05 -16.12
CA GLN A 12 2.06 8.51 -16.47
C GLN A 12 1.10 7.34 -16.69
N GLN A 13 1.10 6.39 -15.75
CA GLN A 13 0.31 5.16 -15.79
C GLN A 13 -0.43 4.98 -14.47
N VAL A 14 -1.63 4.40 -14.55
CA VAL A 14 -2.41 4.02 -13.38
C VAL A 14 -2.44 2.50 -13.29
N HIS A 15 -1.98 1.99 -12.18
CA HIS A 15 -2.01 0.58 -11.81
C HIS A 15 -3.31 0.30 -11.07
N ILE A 16 -4.03 -0.73 -11.46
CA ILE A 16 -5.31 -1.12 -10.87
C ILE A 16 -5.26 -2.59 -10.52
N TRP A 17 -5.71 -2.92 -9.33
CA TRP A 17 -6.00 -4.28 -8.89
C TRP A 17 -7.51 -4.40 -8.79
N ASP A 18 -8.09 -5.32 -9.53
CA ASP A 18 -9.52 -5.55 -9.65
C ASP A 18 -9.83 -6.98 -9.25
N ASP A 19 -10.93 -7.20 -8.53
CA ASP A 19 -11.32 -8.51 -7.98
C ASP A 19 -11.69 -9.55 -9.04
N GLU A 20 -12.09 -9.10 -10.25
CA GLU A 20 -12.46 -9.99 -11.35
C GLU A 20 -11.39 -9.99 -12.46
N LYS A 21 -10.88 -8.79 -12.83
CA LYS A 21 -9.94 -8.62 -13.94
C LYS A 21 -8.48 -8.85 -13.53
N GLY A 22 -8.20 -8.90 -12.21
CA GLY A 22 -6.85 -8.97 -11.68
C GLY A 22 -6.08 -7.66 -11.85
N TYR A 23 -4.75 -7.75 -11.92
CA TYR A 23 -3.90 -6.58 -12.06
C TYR A 23 -3.75 -6.15 -13.52
N PHE A 24 -3.96 -4.87 -13.78
CA PHE A 24 -3.72 -4.25 -15.09
C PHE A 24 -3.26 -2.80 -14.97
N VAL A 25 -2.73 -2.24 -16.09
CA VAL A 25 -2.19 -0.89 -16.14
C VAL A 25 -2.84 -0.11 -17.28
N ILE A 26 -3.21 1.13 -17.00
CA ILE A 26 -3.81 2.04 -17.99
C ILE A 26 -2.90 3.27 -18.15
N PRO A 27 -2.58 3.71 -19.38
CA PRO A 27 -1.92 4.99 -19.58
C PRO A 27 -2.85 6.13 -19.13
N TYR A 28 -2.35 7.01 -18.26
CA TYR A 28 -3.12 8.15 -17.79
C TYR A 28 -3.17 9.23 -18.87
N ARG A 29 -4.38 9.70 -19.14
CA ARG A 29 -4.64 10.79 -20.09
C ARG A 29 -5.47 11.87 -19.40
N LYS A 30 -4.80 12.95 -18.96
CA LYS A 30 -5.47 14.06 -18.32
C LYS A 30 -6.47 14.73 -19.26
N TYR A 31 -7.57 15.19 -18.69
CA TYR A 31 -8.54 16.04 -19.37
C TYR A 31 -9.23 16.97 -18.35
N ALA A 32 -9.83 18.02 -18.87
CA ALA A 32 -10.69 18.95 -18.14
C ALA A 32 -11.84 19.40 -19.05
N TYR A 33 -12.69 20.23 -18.53
CA TYR A 33 -13.79 20.80 -19.32
C TYR A 33 -13.74 22.33 -19.28
N VAL A 34 -14.26 22.95 -20.36
CA VAL A 34 -14.46 24.40 -20.46
C VAL A 34 -15.87 24.68 -20.91
N LYS A 35 -16.41 25.85 -20.57
CA LYS A 35 -17.71 26.30 -21.10
C LYS A 35 -17.62 26.47 -22.62
N ASP A 36 -18.55 25.84 -23.35
CA ASP A 36 -18.64 25.92 -24.80
C ASP A 36 -20.11 25.75 -25.24
N ARG A 37 -20.63 26.68 -26.02
CA ARG A 37 -22.03 26.64 -26.47
C ARG A 37 -22.38 25.40 -27.29
N LEU A 38 -21.39 24.80 -27.94
CA LEU A 38 -21.51 23.57 -28.72
C LEU A 38 -21.06 22.33 -27.93
N GLY A 39 -20.76 22.49 -26.63
CA GLY A 39 -20.33 21.41 -25.77
C GLY A 39 -21.39 20.33 -25.61
N THR A 40 -20.94 19.06 -25.53
CA THR A 40 -21.80 17.90 -25.42
C THR A 40 -21.96 17.40 -23.95
N TYR A 41 -21.15 17.93 -23.05
CA TYR A 41 -21.24 17.64 -21.61
C TYR A 41 -22.02 18.74 -20.91
N ILE A 42 -22.57 18.43 -19.74
CA ILE A 42 -23.37 19.37 -18.96
C ILE A 42 -22.82 19.41 -17.53
N SER A 43 -22.56 20.63 -17.00
CA SER A 43 -22.19 20.79 -15.59
C SER A 43 -23.38 20.58 -14.66
N LEU A 44 -23.14 20.45 -13.36
CA LEU A 44 -24.20 20.40 -12.32
C LEU A 44 -25.13 21.64 -12.35
N TYR A 45 -24.67 22.74 -12.92
CA TYR A 45 -25.42 23.99 -13.04
C TYR A 45 -26.09 24.18 -14.41
N GLY A 46 -26.03 23.15 -15.29
CA GLY A 46 -26.66 23.20 -16.61
C GLY A 46 -25.82 23.88 -17.71
N ASP A 47 -24.57 24.26 -17.40
CA ASP A 47 -23.66 24.83 -18.41
C ASP A 47 -23.25 23.79 -19.46
N LYS A 48 -23.26 24.13 -20.74
CA LYS A 48 -22.68 23.26 -21.75
C LYS A 48 -21.16 23.31 -21.71
N LEU A 49 -20.54 22.13 -21.71
CA LEU A 49 -19.10 21.93 -21.54
C LEU A 49 -18.50 21.14 -22.72
N LYS A 50 -17.27 21.50 -23.06
CA LYS A 50 -16.43 20.78 -24.02
C LYS A 50 -15.23 20.17 -23.30
N LYS A 51 -14.95 18.88 -23.54
CA LYS A 51 -13.77 18.16 -23.04
C LYS A 51 -12.51 18.63 -23.74
N ILE A 52 -11.49 19.01 -22.99
CA ILE A 52 -10.17 19.43 -23.48
C ILE A 52 -9.06 18.57 -22.86
N LYS A 53 -7.96 18.41 -23.59
CA LYS A 53 -6.80 17.60 -23.17
C LYS A 53 -5.55 18.44 -22.88
N LYS A 54 -5.59 19.73 -23.21
CA LYS A 54 -4.50 20.67 -22.98
C LYS A 54 -5.08 21.98 -22.45
N TRP A 55 -4.46 22.53 -21.44
CA TRP A 55 -4.78 23.83 -20.85
C TRP A 55 -3.54 24.38 -20.14
N ASP A 56 -3.57 25.67 -19.86
CA ASP A 56 -2.58 26.42 -19.10
C ASP A 56 -3.26 27.21 -17.97
N ASN A 57 -2.46 27.98 -17.24
CA ASN A 57 -2.96 28.79 -16.12
C ASN A 57 -3.86 29.96 -16.56
N GLU A 58 -3.84 30.32 -17.85
CA GLU A 58 -4.66 31.40 -18.43
C GLU A 58 -5.99 30.87 -18.98
N THR A 59 -6.17 29.56 -19.07
CA THR A 59 -7.41 28.96 -19.58
C THR A 59 -8.56 29.25 -18.62
N PRO A 60 -9.56 30.06 -19.02
CA PRO A 60 -10.64 30.48 -18.16
C PRO A 60 -11.67 29.37 -17.95
N ASN A 61 -12.37 29.42 -16.80
CA ASN A 61 -13.53 28.57 -16.52
C ASN A 61 -13.26 27.07 -16.70
N LEU A 62 -12.12 26.59 -16.18
CA LEU A 62 -11.79 25.17 -16.12
C LEU A 62 -12.67 24.46 -15.08
N PHE A 63 -13.22 23.32 -15.48
CA PHE A 63 -13.92 22.40 -14.60
C PHE A 63 -13.15 21.10 -14.51
N GLU A 64 -13.04 20.55 -13.31
CA GLU A 64 -12.41 19.27 -13.01
C GLU A 64 -10.93 19.16 -13.46
N SER A 65 -10.21 20.26 -13.56
CA SER A 65 -8.78 20.28 -13.91
C SER A 65 -7.89 19.79 -12.76
N ASP A 66 -8.41 19.78 -11.54
CA ASP A 66 -7.78 19.44 -10.26
C ASP A 66 -8.13 18.04 -9.75
N VAL A 67 -8.95 17.27 -10.48
CA VAL A 67 -9.31 15.91 -10.10
C VAL A 67 -8.05 15.02 -10.12
N PRO A 68 -7.73 14.31 -9.00
CA PRO A 68 -6.59 13.41 -8.94
C PRO A 68 -6.64 12.32 -10.02
N PRO A 69 -5.49 11.89 -10.56
CA PRO A 69 -5.43 10.86 -11.60
C PRO A 69 -6.16 9.57 -11.25
N GLU A 70 -6.01 9.09 -10.03
CA GLU A 70 -6.68 7.89 -9.53
C GLU A 70 -8.20 8.05 -9.56
N THR A 71 -8.71 9.14 -9.00
CA THR A 71 -10.16 9.44 -9.01
C THR A 71 -10.69 9.54 -10.43
N ARG A 72 -9.94 10.23 -11.32
CA ARG A 72 -10.33 10.37 -12.73
C ARG A 72 -10.48 9.01 -13.42
N VAL A 73 -9.51 8.13 -13.22
CA VAL A 73 -9.53 6.80 -13.83
C VAL A 73 -10.63 5.94 -13.22
N LEU A 74 -10.87 6.02 -11.91
CA LEU A 74 -11.96 5.29 -11.28
C LEU A 74 -13.32 5.72 -11.83
N VAL A 75 -13.56 7.02 -11.99
CA VAL A 75 -14.79 7.52 -12.61
C VAL A 75 -14.92 7.00 -14.04
N ASP A 76 -13.85 7.08 -14.84
CA ASP A 76 -13.90 6.65 -16.26
C ASP A 76 -14.11 5.13 -16.42
N GLN A 77 -13.70 4.30 -15.43
CA GLN A 77 -13.73 2.84 -15.55
C GLN A 77 -14.89 2.17 -14.80
N TYR A 78 -15.38 2.79 -13.73
CA TYR A 78 -16.30 2.16 -12.77
C TYR A 78 -17.58 2.98 -12.50
N THR A 79 -17.83 4.06 -13.25
CA THR A 79 -18.97 4.96 -13.00
C THR A 79 -20.33 4.26 -13.11
N ASP A 80 -20.41 3.21 -13.93
CA ASP A 80 -21.65 2.45 -14.17
C ASP A 80 -21.79 1.22 -13.24
N SER A 81 -20.87 1.05 -12.28
CA SER A 81 -20.90 -0.08 -11.35
C SER A 81 -21.32 0.36 -9.96
N GLU A 82 -22.34 -0.29 -9.42
CA GLU A 82 -22.76 -0.19 -8.01
C GLU A 82 -22.16 -1.32 -7.14
N ASP A 83 -21.33 -2.18 -7.72
CA ASP A 83 -20.72 -3.30 -7.04
C ASP A 83 -19.68 -2.82 -6.01
N THR A 84 -19.57 -3.57 -4.93
CA THR A 84 -18.47 -3.45 -3.96
C THR A 84 -17.36 -4.43 -4.30
N SER A 85 -16.11 -4.06 -4.05
CA SER A 85 -14.96 -4.96 -4.22
C SER A 85 -15.04 -6.15 -3.27
N LYS A 86 -14.60 -7.33 -3.74
CA LYS A 86 -14.65 -8.61 -3.02
C LYS A 86 -13.26 -9.23 -2.91
N GLY A 87 -13.15 -10.28 -2.11
CA GLY A 87 -11.92 -11.07 -2.02
C GLY A 87 -10.74 -10.32 -1.39
N HIS A 88 -11.01 -9.34 -0.53
CA HIS A 88 -9.96 -8.69 0.22
C HIS A 88 -9.30 -9.65 1.20
N VAL A 89 -7.96 -9.66 1.18
CA VAL A 89 -7.12 -10.33 2.17
C VAL A 89 -6.56 -9.26 3.09
N ILE A 90 -7.00 -9.29 4.35
CA ILE A 90 -6.58 -8.35 5.38
C ILE A 90 -5.44 -8.99 6.17
N MET A 91 -4.32 -8.30 6.24
CA MET A 91 -3.20 -8.64 7.11
C MET A 91 -3.12 -7.60 8.23
N THR A 92 -3.36 -8.04 9.46
CA THR A 92 -3.07 -7.22 10.66
C THR A 92 -1.64 -7.51 11.08
N ILE A 93 -0.85 -6.47 11.33
CA ILE A 93 0.56 -6.60 11.71
C ILE A 93 0.88 -5.70 12.89
N ASP A 94 1.77 -6.17 13.73
CA ASP A 94 2.39 -5.45 14.84
C ASP A 94 3.85 -5.89 14.97
N ILE A 95 4.77 -4.97 15.27
CA ILE A 95 6.19 -5.28 15.49
C ILE A 95 6.68 -4.78 16.84
N GLU A 96 7.55 -5.56 17.46
CA GLU A 96 8.28 -5.14 18.65
C GLU A 96 9.74 -4.88 18.30
N VAL A 97 10.28 -3.79 18.82
CA VAL A 97 11.64 -3.33 18.53
C VAL A 97 12.43 -3.21 19.84
N GLU A 98 13.68 -3.64 19.81
CA GLU A 98 14.61 -3.45 20.91
C GLU A 98 14.75 -1.97 21.25
N VAL A 99 14.64 -1.61 22.53
CA VAL A 99 14.82 -0.24 23.02
C VAL A 99 16.16 -0.16 23.74
N THR A 100 17.12 0.56 23.18
CA THR A 100 18.45 0.77 23.76
C THR A 100 18.64 2.18 24.32
N ASP A 101 18.12 3.19 23.63
CA ASP A 101 18.21 4.59 24.03
C ASP A 101 17.06 5.40 23.39
N GLY A 102 16.02 5.65 24.18
CA GLY A 102 14.82 6.38 23.73
C GLY A 102 13.94 5.62 22.75
N PHE A 103 13.01 6.32 22.11
CA PHE A 103 12.10 5.72 21.14
C PHE A 103 12.82 5.44 19.80
N PRO A 104 12.64 4.24 19.20
CA PRO A 104 13.33 3.88 17.96
C PRO A 104 13.06 4.84 16.80
N ASP A 105 14.13 5.27 16.13
CA ASP A 105 14.06 6.18 14.97
C ASP A 105 13.71 5.40 13.70
N ILE A 106 12.55 5.68 13.13
CA ILE A 106 12.07 5.03 11.88
C ILE A 106 12.94 5.33 10.65
N HIS A 107 13.70 6.44 10.64
CA HIS A 107 14.55 6.79 9.50
C HIS A 107 15.90 6.08 9.53
N LYS A 108 16.39 5.76 10.71
CA LYS A 108 17.63 5.02 10.90
C LYS A 108 17.35 3.52 10.97
N ALA A 109 16.35 3.12 11.76
CA ALA A 109 16.00 1.75 12.09
C ALA A 109 17.22 0.93 12.53
N ASP A 110 17.96 1.48 13.54
CA ASP A 110 19.21 0.89 14.02
C ASP A 110 18.97 -0.28 14.97
N ASN A 111 17.85 -0.26 15.69
CA ASN A 111 17.51 -1.28 16.69
C ASN A 111 16.90 -2.53 16.02
N LYS A 112 17.10 -3.70 16.64
CA LYS A 112 16.59 -4.96 16.11
C LYS A 112 15.07 -5.05 16.25
N ILE A 113 14.43 -5.65 15.28
CA ILE A 113 13.06 -6.14 15.43
C ILE A 113 13.15 -7.44 16.24
N THR A 114 12.48 -7.47 17.39
CA THR A 114 12.51 -8.61 18.34
C THR A 114 11.33 -9.55 18.15
N SER A 115 10.21 -9.05 17.66
CA SER A 115 9.11 -9.90 17.21
C SER A 115 8.26 -9.26 16.12
N ILE A 116 7.59 -10.10 15.35
CA ILE A 116 6.57 -9.70 14.37
C ILE A 116 5.35 -10.59 14.59
N ALA A 117 4.21 -9.98 14.88
CA ALA A 117 2.93 -10.65 14.96
C ALA A 117 2.08 -10.31 13.71
N ILE A 118 1.49 -11.33 13.09
CA ILE A 118 0.68 -11.19 11.88
C ILE A 118 -0.59 -12.01 12.06
N HIS A 119 -1.74 -11.44 11.70
CA HIS A 119 -2.97 -12.19 11.47
C HIS A 119 -3.35 -12.08 9.98
N SER A 120 -3.70 -13.21 9.38
CA SER A 120 -4.18 -13.32 8.00
C SER A 120 -5.67 -13.67 7.97
N SER A 121 -6.47 -12.82 7.34
CA SER A 121 -7.92 -13.09 7.18
C SER A 121 -8.23 -14.17 6.14
N SER A 122 -7.26 -14.60 5.33
CA SER A 122 -7.50 -15.59 4.27
C SER A 122 -7.65 -17.00 4.80
N ASP A 123 -6.94 -17.32 5.88
CA ASP A 123 -6.88 -18.64 6.51
C ASP A 123 -7.08 -18.60 8.03
N ASP A 124 -7.39 -17.42 8.57
CA ASP A 124 -7.56 -17.13 10.00
C ASP A 124 -6.36 -17.59 10.86
N THR A 125 -5.15 -17.43 10.30
CA THR A 125 -3.90 -17.88 10.93
C THR A 125 -3.16 -16.69 11.55
N TYR A 126 -2.67 -16.89 12.77
CA TYR A 126 -1.76 -15.99 13.48
C TYR A 126 -0.33 -16.50 13.34
N TYR A 127 0.56 -15.67 12.83
CA TYR A 127 2.00 -15.95 12.78
C TYR A 127 2.70 -15.07 13.79
N THR A 128 3.52 -15.69 14.65
CA THR A 128 4.35 -14.97 15.63
C THR A 128 5.80 -15.36 15.42
N LEU A 129 6.60 -14.42 14.94
CA LEU A 129 8.02 -14.58 14.70
C LEU A 129 8.79 -13.91 15.84
N VAL A 130 9.69 -14.64 16.52
CA VAL A 130 10.37 -14.15 17.72
C VAL A 130 11.87 -14.32 17.58
N LEU A 131 12.62 -13.25 17.84
CA LEU A 131 14.08 -13.31 17.91
C LEU A 131 14.51 -13.88 19.27
N ASP A 132 15.09 -15.07 19.26
CA ASP A 132 15.58 -15.77 20.47
C ASP A 132 17.01 -16.32 20.25
N PRO A 133 18.04 -15.46 20.30
CA PRO A 133 19.43 -15.84 20.00
C PRO A 133 20.02 -16.91 20.93
N LYS A 134 19.35 -17.22 22.03
CA LYS A 134 19.82 -18.16 23.04
C LYS A 134 18.98 -19.45 23.12
N ASP A 135 17.98 -19.57 22.27
CA ASP A 135 17.01 -20.69 22.28
C ASP A 135 16.43 -20.97 23.67
N ASN A 136 16.11 -19.89 24.39
CA ASN A 136 15.61 -19.97 25.76
C ASN A 136 14.09 -20.13 25.84
N LEU A 137 13.38 -19.75 24.80
CA LEU A 137 11.93 -19.73 24.79
C LEU A 137 11.38 -21.10 24.43
N LYS A 138 10.46 -21.60 25.25
CA LYS A 138 9.76 -22.87 25.01
C LYS A 138 8.35 -22.60 24.52
N LEU A 139 8.25 -21.88 23.39
CA LEU A 139 6.98 -21.50 22.76
C LEU A 139 6.39 -22.70 22.01
N LYS A 140 5.07 -22.78 21.98
CA LYS A 140 4.33 -23.83 21.26
C LYS A 140 3.26 -23.21 20.40
N SER A 141 3.18 -23.66 19.16
CA SER A 141 2.06 -23.35 18.28
C SER A 141 0.75 -23.99 18.79
N HIS A 142 -0.35 -23.39 18.45
CA HIS A 142 -1.72 -23.83 18.71
C HIS A 142 -2.48 -23.97 17.40
N ASP A 143 -3.75 -24.36 17.40
CA ASP A 143 -4.51 -24.71 16.20
C ASP A 143 -4.38 -23.71 15.03
N ASN A 144 -4.63 -22.41 15.29
CA ASN A 144 -4.47 -21.34 14.29
C ASN A 144 -3.35 -20.35 14.61
N VAL A 145 -2.41 -20.71 15.50
CA VAL A 145 -1.28 -19.87 15.93
C VAL A 145 0.03 -20.58 15.63
N GLU A 146 0.76 -20.11 14.66
CA GLU A 146 2.10 -20.58 14.30
C GLU A 146 3.14 -19.68 14.98
N ILE A 147 3.96 -20.25 15.88
CA ILE A 147 5.04 -19.54 16.57
C ILE A 147 6.37 -20.13 16.12
N GLU A 148 7.28 -19.27 15.69
CA GLU A 148 8.62 -19.66 15.24
C GLU A 148 9.68 -18.73 15.86
N THR A 149 10.75 -19.32 16.39
CA THR A 149 11.87 -18.61 16.99
C THR A 149 13.09 -18.61 16.05
N PHE A 150 13.89 -17.54 16.10
CA PHE A 150 15.04 -17.34 15.23
C PHE A 150 16.27 -16.93 16.04
N GLU A 151 17.43 -17.48 15.72
CA GLU A 151 18.69 -17.11 16.36
C GLU A 151 19.18 -15.72 15.94
N ASN A 152 18.81 -15.29 14.73
CA ASN A 152 19.20 -14.00 14.20
C ASN A 152 18.07 -13.30 13.44
N GLU A 153 18.16 -11.97 13.39
CA GLU A 153 17.14 -11.12 12.77
C GLU A 153 17.03 -11.29 11.24
N PHE A 154 18.12 -11.68 10.59
CA PHE A 154 18.11 -11.90 9.14
C PHE A 154 17.15 -13.04 8.76
N GLU A 155 17.19 -14.16 9.46
CA GLU A 155 16.28 -15.28 9.26
C GLU A 155 14.84 -14.94 9.62
N LEU A 156 14.63 -14.20 10.74
CA LEU A 156 13.31 -13.70 11.13
C LEU A 156 12.68 -12.86 10.01
N LEU A 157 13.44 -11.91 9.46
CA LEU A 157 12.98 -11.06 8.36
C LEU A 157 12.74 -11.86 7.07
N GLN A 158 13.61 -12.82 6.73
CA GLN A 158 13.37 -13.70 5.57
C GLN A 158 12.06 -14.47 5.72
N LYS A 159 11.78 -15.02 6.91
CA LYS A 159 10.53 -15.73 7.17
C LYS A 159 9.33 -14.81 7.06
N PHE A 160 9.41 -13.58 7.59
CA PHE A 160 8.39 -12.57 7.41
C PHE A 160 8.05 -12.35 5.92
N TYR A 161 9.05 -12.15 5.05
CA TYR A 161 8.81 -11.96 3.62
C TYR A 161 8.21 -13.20 2.96
N MET A 162 8.57 -14.42 3.38
CA MET A 162 7.94 -15.64 2.88
C MET A 162 6.45 -15.68 3.23
N ILE A 163 6.07 -15.33 4.47
CA ILE A 163 4.69 -15.27 4.92
C ILE A 163 3.94 -14.16 4.17
N TYR A 164 4.51 -12.97 4.11
CA TYR A 164 3.94 -11.84 3.39
C TYR A 164 3.60 -12.16 1.92
N LEU A 165 4.54 -12.79 1.21
CA LEU A 165 4.36 -13.19 -0.19
C LEU A 165 3.38 -14.36 -0.35
N LYS A 166 3.20 -15.20 0.67
CA LYS A 166 2.17 -16.25 0.73
C LYS A 166 0.78 -15.63 0.90
N ILE A 167 0.62 -14.72 1.86
CA ILE A 167 -0.66 -14.05 2.19
C ILE A 167 -1.11 -13.15 1.04
N LYS A 168 -0.20 -12.38 0.44
CA LYS A 168 -0.49 -11.36 -0.60
C LYS A 168 -1.63 -10.41 -0.20
N PRO A 169 -1.47 -9.67 0.91
CA PRO A 169 -2.54 -8.86 1.45
C PRO A 169 -2.95 -7.76 0.47
N THR A 170 -4.25 -7.51 0.37
CA THR A 170 -4.81 -6.34 -0.33
C THR A 170 -5.00 -5.16 0.62
N ILE A 171 -5.09 -5.43 1.92
CA ILE A 171 -5.19 -4.44 2.98
C ILE A 171 -4.21 -4.83 4.10
N ILE A 172 -3.39 -3.87 4.53
CA ILE A 172 -2.55 -4.00 5.71
C ILE A 172 -3.09 -3.05 6.78
N THR A 173 -3.24 -3.53 8.01
CA THR A 173 -3.75 -2.75 9.12
C THR A 173 -3.02 -3.10 10.43
N GLY A 174 -3.16 -2.24 11.43
CA GLY A 174 -2.56 -2.38 12.76
C GLY A 174 -2.68 -1.07 13.52
N TRP A 175 -2.28 -1.06 14.79
CA TRP A 175 -2.22 0.18 15.56
C TRP A 175 -1.04 1.04 15.09
N ASN A 176 -1.29 2.25 14.60
CA ASN A 176 -0.27 3.17 14.09
C ASN A 176 0.64 2.57 13.01
N VAL A 177 0.16 1.59 12.27
CA VAL A 177 0.93 0.80 11.28
C VAL A 177 1.61 1.66 10.21
N ASP A 178 0.96 2.72 9.76
CA ASP A 178 1.51 3.68 8.79
C ASP A 178 2.54 4.64 9.41
N GLY A 179 2.44 4.90 10.71
CA GLY A 179 3.30 5.84 11.42
C GLY A 179 4.58 5.21 11.95
N PHE A 180 4.56 3.90 12.24
CA PHE A 180 5.69 3.21 12.84
C PHE A 180 6.00 1.87 12.19
N ASP A 181 5.11 0.87 12.29
CA ASP A 181 5.44 -0.52 11.96
C ASP A 181 5.94 -0.71 10.53
N MET A 182 5.17 -0.32 9.53
CA MET A 182 5.54 -0.50 8.13
C MET A 182 6.75 0.34 7.71
N PRO A 183 6.88 1.63 8.10
CA PRO A 183 8.09 2.40 7.86
C PRO A 183 9.33 1.80 8.51
N TYR A 184 9.23 1.39 9.79
CA TYR A 184 10.34 0.78 10.50
C TYR A 184 10.76 -0.56 9.87
N LEU A 185 9.79 -1.43 9.65
CA LEU A 185 10.00 -2.74 9.03
C LEU A 185 10.66 -2.63 7.65
N TYR A 186 10.17 -1.72 6.78
CA TYR A 186 10.79 -1.46 5.49
C TYR A 186 12.23 -1.00 5.61
N LYS A 187 12.48 0.01 6.46
CA LYS A 187 13.82 0.58 6.63
C LYS A 187 14.77 -0.43 7.26
N ARG A 188 14.34 -1.15 8.30
CA ARG A 188 15.13 -2.20 8.94
C ARG A 188 15.44 -3.34 7.98
N SER A 189 14.45 -3.81 7.24
CA SER A 189 14.65 -4.83 6.20
C SER A 189 15.65 -4.37 5.15
N SER A 190 15.55 -3.12 4.68
CA SER A 190 16.51 -2.56 3.73
C SER A 190 17.94 -2.58 4.27
N ASN A 191 18.12 -2.34 5.59
CA ASN A 191 19.42 -2.35 6.24
C ASN A 191 19.98 -3.79 6.41
N ILE A 192 19.14 -4.79 6.68
CA ILE A 192 19.57 -6.16 7.06
C ILE A 192 19.55 -7.13 5.87
N VAL A 193 18.45 -7.17 5.11
CA VAL A 193 18.26 -8.13 3.99
C VAL A 193 18.41 -7.47 2.62
N GLY A 194 18.55 -6.15 2.58
CA GLY A 194 18.75 -5.37 1.36
C GLY A 194 17.47 -4.78 0.77
N SER A 195 17.62 -3.65 0.08
CA SER A 195 16.49 -2.88 -0.49
C SER A 195 15.66 -3.67 -1.50
N ASN A 196 16.30 -4.53 -2.31
CA ASN A 196 15.58 -5.36 -3.29
C ASN A 196 14.56 -6.30 -2.63
N VAL A 197 14.85 -6.78 -1.40
CA VAL A 197 13.92 -7.61 -0.63
C VAL A 197 12.89 -6.72 0.06
N ALA A 198 13.31 -5.59 0.64
CA ALA A 198 12.40 -4.65 1.28
C ALA A 198 11.32 -4.13 0.31
N ASP A 199 11.68 -3.90 -0.96
CA ASP A 199 10.74 -3.46 -2.01
C ASP A 199 9.65 -4.49 -2.35
N LEU A 200 9.78 -5.75 -1.90
CA LEU A 200 8.73 -6.78 -2.04
C LEU A 200 7.45 -6.45 -1.22
N LEU A 201 7.52 -5.53 -0.27
CA LEU A 201 6.32 -5.00 0.42
C LEU A 201 5.39 -4.26 -0.54
N SER A 202 5.90 -3.79 -1.67
CA SER A 202 5.08 -3.22 -2.75
C SER A 202 4.88 -4.23 -3.87
N PRO A 203 3.63 -4.55 -4.29
CA PRO A 203 3.36 -5.48 -5.38
C PRO A 203 4.02 -5.08 -6.72
N ILE A 204 4.29 -3.78 -6.90
CA ILE A 204 4.93 -3.21 -8.09
C ILE A 204 6.36 -2.71 -7.83
N ARG A 205 6.91 -2.99 -6.64
CA ARG A 205 8.25 -2.59 -6.20
C ARG A 205 8.48 -1.07 -6.25
N ILE A 206 7.44 -0.30 -6.04
CA ILE A 206 7.51 1.15 -5.89
C ILE A 206 7.20 1.49 -4.44
N VAL A 207 8.18 2.04 -3.74
CA VAL A 207 8.03 2.51 -2.37
C VAL A 207 8.34 4.00 -2.33
N ASN A 208 7.37 4.80 -1.88
CA ASN A 208 7.53 6.24 -1.73
C ASN A 208 7.63 6.58 -0.25
N TRP A 209 8.77 7.11 0.15
CA TRP A 209 8.97 7.61 1.49
C TRP A 209 8.52 9.07 1.57
N ASN A 210 7.31 9.30 2.10
CA ASN A 210 6.81 10.67 2.29
C ASN A 210 7.50 11.34 3.48
N LYS A 211 8.43 12.26 3.21
CA LYS A 211 9.12 13.10 4.23
C LYS A 211 8.21 14.10 4.96
N HIS A 212 6.92 14.18 4.62
CA HIS A 212 6.04 15.30 4.98
C HIS A 212 4.75 14.94 5.74
N ARG A 213 4.70 13.82 6.47
CA ARG A 213 3.71 13.70 7.54
C ARG A 213 4.33 14.28 8.81
N LYS A 214 4.15 15.61 8.99
CA LYS A 214 4.30 16.29 10.28
C LYS A 214 2.99 16.19 11.02
#